data_2995c0d48a70d506659746a90f54ab28
#
_entry.id   2995c0d48a70d506659746a90f54ab28
#
_cell.length_a   1.000
_cell.length_b   1.000
_cell.length_c   1.000
_cell.angle_alpha   90.00
_cell.angle_beta   90.00
_cell.angle_gamma   90.00
#
_symmetry.space_group_name_H-M   'P 1'
#
loop_
_entity.id
_entity.type
_entity.pdbx_description
1 polymer ?
#
loop_
_entity_poly.entity_id
_entity_poly.type
_entity_poly.pdbx_seq_one_letter_code
_entity_poly.pdbx_strand_id
1 'polypeptide(L)'
;MVSVSAVGSLNEKIKPLEVVVPDQLIDRTKARENSFFGDGLVAHIGFANPFCQNLSKMIASFFKDLEIEGHDSGTYVAIEGPQFSTKAESNLYRMWGCDIIGMTAIPEAKLAREAEMCYATIALVTDYDCWKDDQENVTANMVINNLKQNVKTSKKLINKIAENIDSITKECECHESLRESLVTQRILNNQETAKKLNLLLKKYIPG
;
A
#
# COMPACT_ATOMS: atom_id res chain seq x y z
N MET A 1 -3.07 -4.40 8.98
CA MET A 1 -1.87 -4.91 8.26
C MET A 1 -0.95 -3.73 7.95
N VAL A 2 0.37 -3.85 8.18
CA VAL A 2 1.37 -2.85 7.81
C VAL A 2 2.37 -3.51 6.88
N SER A 3 2.62 -2.91 5.72
CA SER A 3 3.69 -3.33 4.82
C SER A 3 4.88 -2.38 4.90
N VAL A 4 6.06 -2.87 4.55
CA VAL A 4 7.28 -2.08 4.41
C VAL A 4 7.81 -2.27 3.00
N SER A 5 7.96 -1.17 2.25
CA SER A 5 8.32 -1.20 0.83
C SER A 5 9.51 -0.29 0.57
N ALA A 6 10.47 -0.75 -0.23
CA ALA A 6 11.48 0.11 -0.84
C ALA A 6 10.85 0.80 -2.06
N VAL A 7 11.07 2.11 -2.20
CA VAL A 7 10.48 2.93 -3.26
C VAL A 7 11.49 3.93 -3.81
N GLY A 8 11.32 4.30 -5.08
CA GLY A 8 11.96 5.47 -5.68
C GLY A 8 11.13 6.73 -5.41
N SER A 9 11.80 7.87 -5.28
CA SER A 9 11.15 9.17 -5.20
C SER A 9 10.92 9.76 -6.60
N LEU A 10 9.71 10.25 -6.83
CA LEU A 10 9.33 11.04 -8.00
C LEU A 10 9.26 12.55 -7.69
N ASN A 11 9.49 12.92 -6.43
CA ASN A 11 9.36 14.27 -5.92
C ASN A 11 10.70 14.76 -5.32
N GLU A 12 11.19 15.93 -5.75
CA GLU A 12 12.45 16.49 -5.25
C GLU A 12 12.46 16.75 -3.73
N LYS A 13 11.29 16.99 -3.15
CA LYS A 13 11.14 17.24 -1.71
C LYS A 13 11.25 15.99 -0.86
N ILE A 14 11.10 14.83 -1.47
CA ILE A 14 11.16 13.52 -0.79
C ILE A 14 12.52 12.89 -1.13
N LYS A 15 13.42 12.86 -0.16
CA LYS A 15 14.81 12.46 -0.38
C LYS A 15 15.03 10.96 -0.08
N PRO A 16 16.06 10.34 -0.68
CA PRO A 16 16.53 9.04 -0.24
C PRO A 16 16.79 9.01 1.28
N LEU A 17 16.44 7.90 1.91
CA LEU A 17 16.47 7.63 3.36
C LEU A 17 15.32 8.27 4.16
N GLU A 18 14.46 9.05 3.54
CA GLU A 18 13.22 9.51 4.16
C GLU A 18 12.13 8.43 4.07
N VAL A 19 11.08 8.59 4.88
CA VAL A 19 9.94 7.67 4.95
C VAL A 19 8.70 8.37 4.43
N VAL A 20 7.90 7.66 3.63
CA VAL A 20 6.56 8.14 3.21
C VAL A 20 5.51 7.17 3.71
N VAL A 21 4.45 7.69 4.30
CA VAL A 21 3.20 6.94 4.56
C VAL A 21 2.18 7.42 3.53
N PRO A 22 2.04 6.71 2.38
CA PRO A 22 1.19 7.19 1.30
C PRO A 22 -0.29 7.14 1.69
N ASP A 23 -1.07 8.04 1.13
CA ASP A 23 -2.52 8.13 1.27
C ASP A 23 -3.28 7.84 -0.02
N GLN A 24 -2.59 7.90 -1.18
CA GLN A 24 -3.15 7.63 -2.50
C GLN A 24 -2.31 6.61 -3.30
N LEU A 25 -2.97 5.96 -4.25
CA LEU A 25 -2.39 4.88 -5.04
C LEU A 25 -2.85 4.93 -6.49
N ILE A 26 -1.90 4.83 -7.43
CA ILE A 26 -2.14 4.57 -8.84
C ILE A 26 -1.62 3.18 -9.19
N ASP A 27 -2.51 2.32 -9.70
CA ASP A 27 -2.18 0.95 -10.09
C ASP A 27 -1.81 0.88 -11.58
N ARG A 28 -0.55 0.56 -11.86
CA ARG A 28 -0.02 0.29 -13.19
C ARG A 28 0.40 -1.17 -13.37
N THR A 29 0.00 -2.04 -12.44
CA THR A 29 0.23 -3.49 -12.57
C THR A 29 -0.72 -4.11 -13.60
N LYS A 30 -0.35 -5.27 -14.18
CA LYS A 30 -1.08 -5.87 -15.31
C LYS A 30 -1.52 -7.31 -15.08
N ALA A 31 -0.67 -8.12 -14.45
CA ALA A 31 -0.84 -9.57 -14.41
C ALA A 31 -0.96 -10.12 -12.99
N ARG A 32 -1.55 -9.36 -12.08
CA ARG A 32 -1.72 -9.73 -10.67
C ARG A 32 -3.15 -10.11 -10.37
N GLU A 33 -3.35 -11.14 -9.56
CA GLU A 33 -4.65 -11.41 -8.97
C GLU A 33 -4.97 -10.31 -7.95
N ASN A 34 -6.05 -9.58 -8.19
CA ASN A 34 -6.38 -8.36 -7.46
C ASN A 34 -7.63 -8.50 -6.59
N SER A 35 -8.21 -9.72 -6.49
CA SER A 35 -9.42 -9.97 -5.73
C SER A 35 -9.44 -11.39 -5.22
N PHE A 36 -10.01 -11.60 -4.02
CA PHE A 36 -10.38 -12.91 -3.52
C PHE A 36 -11.67 -13.43 -4.20
N PHE A 37 -12.46 -12.52 -4.75
CA PHE A 37 -13.74 -12.83 -5.37
C PHE A 37 -13.53 -13.25 -6.82
N GLY A 38 -14.37 -14.16 -7.29
CA GLY A 38 -14.37 -14.73 -8.62
C GLY A 38 -15.38 -15.85 -8.70
N ASP A 39 -15.33 -16.66 -9.75
CA ASP A 39 -16.16 -17.86 -9.93
C ASP A 39 -17.65 -17.61 -9.66
N GLY A 40 -18.17 -16.48 -10.14
CA GLY A 40 -19.59 -16.11 -10.00
C GLY A 40 -19.92 -15.27 -8.76
N LEU A 41 -18.97 -14.96 -7.90
CA LEU A 41 -19.13 -13.99 -6.82
C LEU A 41 -18.34 -12.71 -7.12
N VAL A 42 -18.98 -11.56 -6.92
CA VAL A 42 -18.38 -10.24 -7.18
C VAL A 42 -18.62 -9.33 -5.98
N ALA A 43 -17.55 -8.64 -5.56
CA ALA A 43 -17.62 -7.55 -4.59
C ALA A 43 -17.03 -6.28 -5.19
N HIS A 44 -17.80 -5.20 -5.21
CA HIS A 44 -17.34 -3.86 -5.64
C HIS A 44 -17.01 -3.02 -4.41
N ILE A 45 -15.82 -3.24 -3.86
CA ILE A 45 -15.36 -2.49 -2.68
C ILE A 45 -15.11 -1.02 -2.98
N GLY A 46 -15.46 -0.14 -2.04
CA GLY A 46 -15.05 1.27 -2.08
C GLY A 46 -13.53 1.40 -1.92
N PHE A 47 -12.86 2.05 -2.88
CA PHE A 47 -11.38 2.13 -2.92
C PHE A 47 -10.85 3.55 -3.17
N ALA A 48 -11.68 4.58 -2.93
CA ALA A 48 -11.26 5.97 -3.05
C ALA A 48 -10.11 6.33 -2.08
N ASN A 49 -10.10 5.72 -0.90
CA ASN A 49 -9.02 5.82 0.08
C ASN A 49 -8.36 4.44 0.22
N PRO A 50 -7.33 4.12 -0.58
CA PRO A 50 -6.74 2.78 -0.63
C PRO A 50 -6.05 2.35 0.67
N PHE A 51 -5.55 3.30 1.45
CA PHE A 51 -4.91 3.09 2.74
C PHE A 51 -5.82 3.48 3.90
N CYS A 52 -5.69 2.80 5.02
CA CYS A 52 -6.43 3.12 6.23
C CYS A 52 -5.92 4.42 6.86
N GLN A 53 -6.71 5.47 6.80
CA GLN A 53 -6.31 6.79 7.30
C GLN A 53 -5.94 6.80 8.79
N ASN A 54 -6.66 6.03 9.62
CA ASN A 54 -6.38 5.96 11.06
C ASN A 54 -5.03 5.30 11.32
N LEU A 55 -4.74 4.19 10.62
CA LEU A 55 -3.46 3.51 10.73
C LEU A 55 -2.31 4.36 10.18
N SER A 56 -2.49 5.01 9.03
CA SER A 56 -1.50 5.90 8.42
C SER A 56 -1.18 7.10 9.33
N LYS A 57 -2.19 7.76 9.89
CA LYS A 57 -2.01 8.87 10.84
C LYS A 57 -1.26 8.44 12.10
N MET A 58 -1.58 7.26 12.64
CA MET A 58 -0.87 6.73 13.79
C MET A 58 0.62 6.50 13.47
N ILE A 59 0.93 5.88 12.32
CA ILE A 59 2.32 5.66 11.90
C ILE A 59 3.07 6.99 11.76
N ALA A 60 2.48 7.96 11.08
CA ALA A 60 3.07 9.28 10.88
C ALA A 60 3.29 10.05 12.20
N SER A 61 2.41 9.88 13.19
CA SER A 61 2.56 10.53 14.50
C SER A 61 3.85 10.13 15.23
N PHE A 62 4.42 8.97 14.91
CA PHE A 62 5.66 8.49 15.53
C PHE A 62 6.92 9.09 14.91
N PHE A 63 6.85 9.78 13.79
CA PHE A 63 8.02 10.35 13.13
C PHE A 63 8.79 11.28 14.04
N LYS A 64 8.10 12.20 14.71
CA LYS A 64 8.71 13.16 15.62
C LYS A 64 9.39 12.48 16.81
N ASP A 65 8.71 11.52 17.45
CA ASP A 65 9.22 10.82 18.64
C ASP A 65 10.46 9.96 18.33
N LEU A 66 10.55 9.45 17.10
CA LEU A 66 11.63 8.58 16.64
C LEU A 66 12.72 9.33 15.87
N GLU A 67 12.60 10.66 15.75
CA GLU A 67 13.51 11.51 14.97
C GLU A 67 13.66 11.02 13.52
N ILE A 68 12.51 10.69 12.89
CA ILE A 68 12.46 10.22 11.50
C ILE A 68 12.04 11.37 10.60
N GLU A 69 12.84 11.64 9.58
CA GLU A 69 12.43 12.49 8.46
C GLU A 69 11.41 11.73 7.62
N GLY A 70 10.18 12.22 7.58
CA GLY A 70 9.09 11.51 6.93
C GLY A 70 7.94 12.40 6.48
N HIS A 71 7.14 11.83 5.57
CA HIS A 71 5.99 12.46 4.94
C HIS A 71 4.74 11.64 5.27
N ASP A 72 3.70 12.29 5.75
CA ASP A 72 2.45 11.69 6.21
C ASP A 72 1.41 11.49 5.09
N SER A 73 1.77 11.86 3.87
CA SER A 73 0.94 11.72 2.66
C SER A 73 1.83 11.57 1.42
N GLY A 74 1.21 11.17 0.32
CA GLY A 74 1.83 11.08 -1.00
C GLY A 74 1.16 10.02 -1.87
N THR A 75 1.18 10.25 -3.18
CA THR A 75 0.65 9.30 -4.16
C THR A 75 1.69 8.27 -4.54
N TYR A 76 1.40 7.01 -4.24
CA TYR A 76 2.20 5.85 -4.63
C TYR A 76 1.78 5.36 -6.01
N VAL A 77 2.67 5.28 -6.99
CA VAL A 77 2.42 4.54 -8.22
C VAL A 77 3.02 3.12 -8.11
N ALA A 78 2.17 2.10 -8.26
CA ALA A 78 2.60 0.70 -8.27
C ALA A 78 2.80 0.23 -9.71
N ILE A 79 4.03 -0.13 -10.07
CA ILE A 79 4.37 -0.70 -11.38
C ILE A 79 4.55 -2.21 -11.30
N GLU A 80 4.47 -2.88 -12.45
CA GLU A 80 4.56 -4.35 -12.50
C GLU A 80 5.93 -4.87 -12.09
N GLY A 81 7.01 -4.25 -12.58
CA GLY A 81 8.35 -4.83 -12.49
C GLY A 81 8.55 -6.07 -13.39
N PRO A 82 9.65 -6.83 -13.26
CA PRO A 82 10.77 -6.54 -12.37
C PRO A 82 11.69 -5.40 -12.84
N GLN A 83 11.48 -4.88 -14.07
CA GLN A 83 12.25 -3.75 -14.59
C GLN A 83 11.87 -2.45 -13.86
N PHE A 84 12.83 -1.57 -13.68
CA PHE A 84 12.58 -0.19 -13.27
C PHE A 84 11.95 0.59 -14.43
N SER A 85 11.40 1.75 -14.12
CA SER A 85 10.80 2.65 -15.08
C SER A 85 11.81 3.13 -16.13
N THR A 86 11.33 3.37 -17.33
CA THR A 86 12.05 4.21 -18.29
C THR A 86 11.97 5.68 -17.86
N LYS A 87 12.89 6.53 -18.34
CA LYS A 87 12.82 7.98 -18.09
C LYS A 87 11.49 8.60 -18.54
N ALA A 88 10.92 8.10 -19.63
CA ALA A 88 9.64 8.57 -20.13
C ALA A 88 8.49 8.21 -19.19
N GLU A 89 8.47 6.97 -18.66
CA GLU A 89 7.48 6.54 -17.65
C GLU A 89 7.62 7.33 -16.35
N SER A 90 8.84 7.50 -15.85
CA SER A 90 9.11 8.27 -14.64
C SER A 90 8.61 9.72 -14.77
N ASN A 91 8.91 10.39 -15.88
CA ASN A 91 8.40 11.73 -16.15
C ASN A 91 6.87 11.77 -16.30
N LEU A 92 6.26 10.75 -16.90
CA LEU A 92 4.81 10.65 -17.00
C LEU A 92 4.17 10.55 -15.61
N TYR A 93 4.70 9.70 -14.72
CA TYR A 93 4.18 9.54 -13.37
C TYR A 93 4.34 10.82 -12.54
N ARG A 94 5.44 11.55 -12.73
CA ARG A 94 5.63 12.89 -12.13
C ARG A 94 4.57 13.89 -12.61
N MET A 95 4.27 13.90 -13.91
CA MET A 95 3.20 14.75 -14.46
C MET A 95 1.82 14.39 -13.92
N TRP A 96 1.59 13.12 -13.56
CA TRP A 96 0.36 12.67 -12.90
C TRP A 96 0.29 13.04 -11.41
N GLY A 97 1.34 13.65 -10.87
CA GLY A 97 1.40 14.03 -9.47
C GLY A 97 1.72 12.87 -8.53
N CYS A 98 2.37 11.80 -9.03
CA CYS A 98 2.87 10.75 -8.18
C CYS A 98 4.12 11.22 -7.42
N ASP A 99 4.21 10.85 -6.15
CA ASP A 99 5.30 11.23 -5.26
C ASP A 99 6.36 10.12 -5.13
N ILE A 100 5.93 8.86 -5.13
CA ILE A 100 6.79 7.69 -4.99
C ILE A 100 6.38 6.57 -5.94
N ILE A 101 7.35 5.73 -6.28
CA ILE A 101 7.17 4.58 -7.19
C ILE A 101 7.69 3.32 -6.55
N GLY A 102 6.91 2.24 -6.67
CA GLY A 102 7.32 0.92 -6.18
C GLY A 102 6.55 -0.21 -6.86
N MET A 103 6.72 -1.44 -6.36
CA MET A 103 6.20 -2.64 -7.01
C MET A 103 5.29 -3.48 -6.10
N THR A 104 5.09 -3.11 -4.83
CA THR A 104 4.60 -4.06 -3.82
C THR A 104 3.24 -3.74 -3.20
N ALA A 105 2.77 -2.48 -3.24
CA ALA A 105 1.51 -2.10 -2.59
C ALA A 105 0.26 -2.74 -3.25
N ILE A 106 0.37 -3.20 -4.47
CA ILE A 106 -0.65 -3.97 -5.19
C ILE A 106 -0.15 -5.42 -5.36
N PRO A 107 -0.97 -6.44 -5.09
CA PRO A 107 -2.42 -6.41 -4.78
C PRO A 107 -2.76 -6.23 -3.30
N GLU A 108 -1.79 -6.09 -2.40
CA GLU A 108 -1.99 -6.08 -0.94
C GLU A 108 -3.08 -5.09 -0.50
N ALA A 109 -3.06 -3.85 -1.00
CA ALA A 109 -4.03 -2.83 -0.63
C ALA A 109 -5.47 -3.23 -0.99
N LYS A 110 -5.67 -3.83 -2.18
CA LYS A 110 -6.97 -4.31 -2.64
C LYS A 110 -7.46 -5.49 -1.82
N LEU A 111 -6.60 -6.50 -1.65
CA LEU A 111 -6.93 -7.71 -0.89
C LEU A 111 -7.18 -7.41 0.59
N ALA A 112 -6.41 -6.50 1.20
CA ALA A 112 -6.65 -6.08 2.57
C ALA A 112 -8.02 -5.40 2.72
N ARG A 113 -8.44 -4.57 1.74
CA ARG A 113 -9.77 -3.95 1.73
C ARG A 113 -10.87 -4.99 1.61
N GLU A 114 -10.75 -5.97 0.74
CA GLU A 114 -11.70 -7.09 0.62
C GLU A 114 -11.73 -7.97 1.88
N ALA A 115 -10.60 -8.08 2.58
CA ALA A 115 -10.51 -8.80 3.85
C ALA A 115 -10.97 -7.97 5.06
N GLU A 116 -11.50 -6.76 4.85
CA GLU A 116 -11.94 -5.84 5.91
C GLU A 116 -10.82 -5.50 6.92
N MET A 117 -9.59 -5.43 6.43
CA MET A 117 -8.40 -5.15 7.21
C MET A 117 -7.91 -3.71 7.00
N CYS A 118 -7.54 -3.02 8.08
CA CYS A 118 -6.77 -1.79 7.97
C CYS A 118 -5.42 -2.09 7.30
N TYR A 119 -5.08 -1.34 6.25
CA TYR A 119 -3.82 -1.47 5.52
C TYR A 119 -3.11 -0.12 5.44
N ALA A 120 -1.82 -0.09 5.74
CA ALA A 120 -0.94 1.05 5.51
C ALA A 120 0.44 0.57 5.06
N THR A 121 1.14 1.40 4.31
CA THR A 121 2.49 1.14 3.82
C THR A 121 3.47 2.13 4.43
N ILE A 122 4.60 1.62 4.94
CA ILE A 122 5.78 2.39 5.27
C ILE A 122 6.70 2.33 4.05
N ALA A 123 6.70 3.37 3.24
CA ALA A 123 7.52 3.44 2.04
C ALA A 123 8.89 4.06 2.38
N LEU A 124 9.94 3.29 2.20
CA LEU A 124 11.31 3.65 2.51
C LEU A 124 11.99 4.12 1.21
N VAL A 125 12.29 5.38 1.10
CA VAL A 125 12.87 5.97 -0.11
C VAL A 125 14.33 5.52 -0.25
N THR A 126 14.66 4.91 -1.40
CA THR A 126 16.01 4.40 -1.69
C THR A 126 16.76 5.26 -2.70
N ASP A 127 16.06 5.93 -3.59
CA ASP A 127 16.62 6.66 -4.73
C ASP A 127 15.62 7.68 -5.30
N TYR A 128 16.02 8.43 -6.32
CA TYR A 128 15.16 9.37 -7.06
C TYR A 128 14.61 8.80 -8.37
N ASP A 129 14.44 7.47 -8.46
CA ASP A 129 14.10 6.84 -9.72
C ASP A 129 15.06 7.27 -10.86
N CYS A 130 14.63 7.29 -12.12
CA CYS A 130 15.50 7.61 -13.26
C CYS A 130 15.25 8.98 -13.90
N TRP A 131 14.45 9.86 -13.27
CA TRP A 131 14.11 11.18 -13.82
C TRP A 131 15.16 12.26 -13.55
N LYS A 132 15.99 12.09 -12.52
CA LYS A 132 16.96 13.10 -12.10
C LYS A 132 18.27 12.93 -12.88
N ASP A 133 18.53 13.81 -13.82
CA ASP A 133 19.64 13.70 -14.77
C ASP A 133 21.04 13.77 -14.13
N ASP A 134 21.19 14.40 -12.96
CA ASP A 134 22.46 14.58 -12.25
C ASP A 134 22.87 13.36 -11.40
N GLN A 135 22.10 12.28 -11.41
CA GLN A 135 22.40 11.07 -10.66
C GLN A 135 22.68 9.89 -11.60
N GLU A 136 23.58 9.00 -11.18
CA GLU A 136 23.76 7.71 -11.84
C GLU A 136 22.42 6.97 -11.91
N ASN A 137 22.18 6.27 -13.03
CA ASN A 137 21.00 5.43 -13.17
C ASN A 137 20.81 4.52 -11.95
N VAL A 138 19.58 4.38 -11.48
CA VAL A 138 19.25 3.53 -10.35
C VAL A 138 19.82 2.12 -10.56
N THR A 139 20.75 1.74 -9.70
CA THR A 139 21.34 0.40 -9.71
C THR A 139 20.83 -0.43 -8.56
N ALA A 140 20.72 -1.74 -8.73
CA ALA A 140 20.34 -2.64 -7.66
C ALA A 140 21.25 -2.50 -6.41
N ASN A 141 22.53 -2.21 -6.60
CA ASN A 141 23.45 -2.01 -5.49
C ASN A 141 23.17 -0.75 -4.68
N MET A 142 22.81 0.36 -5.34
CA MET A 142 22.41 1.60 -4.67
C MET A 142 21.15 1.37 -3.82
N VAL A 143 20.14 0.76 -4.41
CA VAL A 143 18.87 0.38 -3.72
C VAL A 143 19.17 -0.48 -2.49
N ILE A 144 20.01 -1.53 -2.63
CA ILE A 144 20.38 -2.43 -1.53
C ILE A 144 21.10 -1.69 -0.40
N ASN A 145 22.03 -0.78 -0.72
CA ASN A 145 22.79 -0.06 0.29
C ASN A 145 21.91 0.89 1.10
N ASN A 146 21.04 1.65 0.44
CA ASN A 146 20.10 2.54 1.11
C ASN A 146 19.04 1.74 1.88
N LEU A 147 18.59 0.59 1.35
CA LEU A 147 17.67 -0.31 2.06
C LEU A 147 18.27 -0.81 3.38
N LYS A 148 19.57 -1.14 3.43
CA LYS A 148 20.23 -1.55 4.68
C LYS A 148 20.17 -0.46 5.77
N GLN A 149 20.28 0.83 5.40
CA GLN A 149 20.12 1.92 6.34
C GLN A 149 18.65 2.07 6.77
N ASN A 150 17.73 2.01 5.83
CA ASN A 150 16.29 2.09 6.05
C ASN A 150 15.74 0.96 6.95
N VAL A 151 16.37 -0.22 6.97
CA VAL A 151 15.98 -1.34 7.86
C VAL A 151 16.00 -0.95 9.34
N LYS A 152 16.94 -0.09 9.78
CA LYS A 152 16.97 0.38 11.18
C LYS A 152 15.76 1.25 11.48
N THR A 153 15.41 2.14 10.57
CA THR A 153 14.24 3.04 10.69
C THR A 153 12.95 2.24 10.69
N SER A 154 12.80 1.28 9.78
CA SER A 154 11.59 0.44 9.72
C SER A 154 11.40 -0.41 10.99
N LYS A 155 12.48 -0.95 11.57
CA LYS A 155 12.41 -1.70 12.83
C LYS A 155 11.93 -0.83 14.00
N LYS A 156 12.41 0.42 14.10
CA LYS A 156 11.94 1.36 15.13
C LYS A 156 10.43 1.62 14.97
N LEU A 157 9.99 1.90 13.75
CA LEU A 157 8.57 2.14 13.46
C LEU A 157 7.70 0.92 13.76
N ILE A 158 8.10 -0.27 13.31
CA ILE A 158 7.35 -1.52 13.55
C ILE A 158 7.20 -1.78 15.05
N ASN A 159 8.28 -1.64 15.83
CA ASN A 159 8.22 -1.81 17.28
C ASN A 159 7.25 -0.81 17.91
N LYS A 160 7.36 0.47 17.54
CA LYS A 160 6.49 1.52 18.07
C LYS A 160 5.02 1.29 17.69
N ILE A 161 4.74 0.81 16.47
CA ILE A 161 3.40 0.41 16.03
C ILE A 161 2.88 -0.75 16.86
N ALA A 162 3.69 -1.79 17.07
CA ALA A 162 3.29 -2.97 17.86
C ALA A 162 2.95 -2.60 19.31
N GLU A 163 3.74 -1.70 19.93
CA GLU A 163 3.49 -1.20 21.30
C GLU A 163 2.19 -0.39 21.41
N ASN A 164 1.73 0.21 20.31
CA ASN A 164 0.59 1.14 20.31
C ASN A 164 -0.61 0.64 19.49
N ILE A 165 -0.59 -0.60 19.00
CA ILE A 165 -1.62 -1.13 18.08
C ILE A 165 -3.03 -1.09 18.69
N ASP A 166 -3.15 -1.27 19.99
CA ASP A 166 -4.43 -1.25 20.71
C ASP A 166 -5.02 0.16 20.83
N SER A 167 -4.22 1.20 20.60
CA SER A 167 -4.67 2.60 20.62
C SER A 167 -5.37 3.03 19.33
N ILE A 168 -5.29 2.22 18.26
CA ILE A 168 -6.01 2.51 17.02
C ILE A 168 -7.50 2.42 17.29
N THR A 169 -8.21 3.50 17.00
CA THR A 169 -9.67 3.49 17.07
C THR A 169 -10.21 2.43 16.11
N LYS A 170 -11.06 1.54 16.63
CA LYS A 170 -11.72 0.50 15.82
C LYS A 170 -12.77 1.08 14.86
N GLU A 171 -13.04 2.35 14.95
CA GLU A 171 -14.01 3.08 14.13
C GLU A 171 -13.35 3.53 12.82
N CYS A 172 -13.25 2.63 11.85
CA CYS A 172 -12.87 2.96 10.49
C CYS A 172 -13.70 2.15 9.47
N GLU A 173 -13.91 2.72 8.31
CA GLU A 173 -14.68 2.09 7.21
C GLU A 173 -14.09 0.77 6.72
N CYS A 174 -12.81 0.50 7.03
CA CYS A 174 -12.13 -0.71 6.58
C CYS A 174 -12.83 -1.98 7.05
N HIS A 175 -13.37 -1.99 8.27
CA HIS A 175 -13.97 -3.20 8.89
C HIS A 175 -15.38 -3.53 8.37
N GLU A 176 -15.92 -2.72 7.46
CA GLU A 176 -17.26 -2.90 6.89
C GLU A 176 -17.27 -2.73 5.37
N SER A 177 -16.10 -2.85 4.74
CA SER A 177 -15.95 -2.61 3.30
C SER A 177 -16.76 -3.56 2.42
N LEU A 178 -17.15 -4.73 2.92
CA LEU A 178 -17.98 -5.69 2.19
C LEU A 178 -19.49 -5.49 2.41
N ARG A 179 -19.91 -4.71 3.42
CA ARG A 179 -21.33 -4.59 3.82
C ARG A 179 -22.26 -4.28 2.65
N GLU A 180 -21.88 -3.34 1.78
CA GLU A 180 -22.69 -2.91 0.63
C GLU A 180 -22.02 -3.24 -0.72
N SER A 181 -20.93 -4.01 -0.69
CA SER A 181 -20.10 -4.28 -1.86
C SER A 181 -20.43 -5.59 -2.56
N LEU A 182 -21.15 -6.49 -1.87
CA LEU A 182 -21.53 -7.79 -2.41
C LEU A 182 -22.71 -7.64 -3.36
N VAL A 183 -22.46 -7.71 -4.66
CA VAL A 183 -23.46 -7.46 -5.72
C VAL A 183 -24.21 -8.74 -6.13
N THR A 184 -23.66 -9.90 -5.83
CA THR A 184 -24.24 -11.18 -6.22
C THR A 184 -25.45 -11.53 -5.36
N GLN A 185 -26.65 -11.43 -5.91
CA GLN A 185 -27.93 -11.65 -5.20
C GLN A 185 -28.15 -13.10 -4.75
N ARG A 186 -27.44 -14.09 -5.31
CA ARG A 186 -27.60 -15.53 -5.01
C ARG A 186 -26.27 -16.17 -4.62
N ILE A 187 -25.63 -15.64 -3.58
CA ILE A 187 -24.38 -16.18 -3.04
C ILE A 187 -24.53 -17.67 -2.68
N LEU A 188 -25.72 -18.08 -2.21
CA LEU A 188 -26.01 -19.46 -1.83
C LEU A 188 -26.09 -20.47 -3.00
N ASN A 189 -26.19 -20.00 -4.24
CA ASN A 189 -26.25 -20.90 -5.41
C ASN A 189 -24.86 -21.43 -5.82
N ASN A 190 -23.77 -20.80 -5.38
CA ASN A 190 -22.41 -21.27 -5.63
C ASN A 190 -21.76 -21.74 -4.31
N GLN A 191 -22.23 -22.89 -3.83
CA GLN A 191 -21.81 -23.43 -2.52
C GLN A 191 -20.31 -23.68 -2.41
N GLU A 192 -19.62 -24.03 -3.50
CA GLU A 192 -18.18 -24.29 -3.48
C GLU A 192 -17.38 -22.99 -3.28
N THR A 193 -17.70 -21.95 -4.07
CA THR A 193 -17.04 -20.65 -3.95
C THR A 193 -17.38 -19.97 -2.61
N ALA A 194 -18.64 -20.08 -2.16
CA ALA A 194 -19.04 -19.57 -0.85
C ALA A 194 -18.28 -20.25 0.30
N LYS A 195 -17.99 -21.55 0.20
CA LYS A 195 -17.16 -22.28 1.17
C LYS A 195 -15.72 -21.80 1.18
N LYS A 196 -15.12 -21.59 -0.01
CA LYS A 196 -13.75 -21.06 -0.13
C LYS A 196 -13.63 -19.66 0.51
N LEU A 197 -14.65 -18.82 0.32
CA LEU A 197 -14.69 -17.45 0.83
C LEU A 197 -15.38 -17.31 2.20
N ASN A 198 -15.71 -18.40 2.86
CA ASN A 198 -16.50 -18.38 4.10
C ASN A 198 -15.90 -17.46 5.18
N LEU A 199 -14.58 -17.38 5.27
CA LEU A 199 -13.92 -16.51 6.25
C LEU A 199 -14.28 -15.03 6.04
N LEU A 200 -14.40 -14.59 4.80
CA LEU A 200 -14.76 -13.22 4.42
C LEU A 200 -16.28 -13.00 4.48
N LEU A 201 -17.05 -14.03 4.09
CA LEU A 201 -18.50 -13.91 3.88
C LEU A 201 -19.33 -14.22 5.12
N LYS A 202 -18.81 -14.96 6.12
CA LYS A 202 -19.56 -15.42 7.31
C LYS A 202 -20.29 -14.31 8.08
N LYS A 203 -19.82 -13.08 7.98
CA LYS A 203 -20.43 -11.90 8.61
C LYS A 203 -21.69 -11.44 7.88
N TYR A 204 -21.83 -11.77 6.59
CA TYR A 204 -22.83 -11.25 5.66
C TYR A 204 -23.81 -12.31 5.16
N ILE A 205 -23.49 -13.58 5.32
CA ILE A 205 -24.35 -14.70 4.89
C ILE A 205 -24.85 -15.39 6.15
N PRO A 206 -26.17 -15.41 6.39
CA PRO A 206 -26.74 -16.22 7.46
C PRO A 206 -26.41 -17.71 7.22
N GLY A 207 -25.93 -18.40 8.24
CA GLY A 207 -25.62 -19.82 8.19
C GLY A 207 -26.84 -20.72 7.95
#